data_e33044978a6f59f440d662de6b7ea9b6
#
_entry.id   e33044978a6f59f440d662de6b7ea9b6
#
_cell.length_a   1.000
_cell.length_b   1.000
_cell.length_c   1.000
_cell.angle_alpha   90.00
_cell.angle_beta   90.00
_cell.angle_gamma   90.00
#
_symmetry.space_group_name_H-M   'P 1'
#
loop_
_entity.id
_entity.type
_entity.pdbx_description
1 polymer ?
#
loop_
_entity_poly.entity_id
_entity_poly.type
_entity_poly.pdbx_seq_one_letter_code
_entity_poly.pdbx_strand_id
1 'polypeptide(L)'
;MSSRIPLNPTVLLWARQESGFPLEKVAHRLHVKTERVASWEHGEGIPTLRQTQELAQFYHRPFSLFFQPEPPKLAPLAAEYRRLPGVVVGEESPELRLALRQMSIRREEAMNLVDELGESLPKFNLKAHLVEEPVVIADRLRKVLKIELSTQTGWRDEWQAWHGWRAAVEQLGVLVFQFLKVNLNEVRGLSLLRFPLPVIGINSKEKVAGSKSYTLIHELIHVMLAAGHEEETALKEKRSNKQWEGVEHFAENVASHVLVPEPALQTAIGQRQKSIPWEIQEVRSLAKRFRISPLAMATRLRASGYMNWSAYQSWKNKWEAHLKTLPQQSGGFASPAEKAINRNGKPFVQLVLEALDSNRIASVDAARYLDIKFEHFEELRQTLNVSTSRNEVYD
;
A
#
# COMPACT_ATOMS: atom_id res chain seq x y z
N MET A 1 -16.18 2.99 43.14
CA MET A 1 -14.69 3.06 43.18
C MET A 1 -14.17 2.54 41.85
N SER A 2 -13.33 3.31 41.15
CA SER A 2 -12.78 2.83 39.87
C SER A 2 -11.68 1.82 40.15
N SER A 3 -11.86 0.58 39.68
CA SER A 3 -10.85 -0.48 39.81
C SER A 3 -9.54 -0.06 39.15
N ARG A 4 -8.45 -0.04 39.94
CA ARG A 4 -7.09 0.14 39.43
C ARG A 4 -6.43 -1.23 39.35
N ILE A 5 -5.87 -1.54 38.18
CA ILE A 5 -5.17 -2.80 37.97
C ILE A 5 -3.69 -2.49 37.74
N PRO A 6 -2.76 -3.15 38.47
CA PRO A 6 -1.33 -2.92 38.28
C PRO A 6 -0.94 -3.30 36.83
N LEU A 7 -0.43 -2.32 36.09
CA LEU A 7 0.12 -2.50 34.76
C LEU A 7 1.64 -2.50 34.86
N ASN A 8 2.28 -3.08 33.85
CA ASN A 8 3.72 -2.94 33.71
C ASN A 8 4.06 -1.59 33.06
N PRO A 9 4.70 -0.64 33.76
CA PRO A 9 5.05 0.67 33.24
C PRO A 9 5.92 0.61 31.99
N THR A 10 6.87 -0.34 31.92
CA THR A 10 7.79 -0.50 30.79
C THR A 10 7.06 -0.97 29.54
N VAL A 11 6.03 -1.81 29.69
CA VAL A 11 5.17 -2.24 28.59
C VAL A 11 4.30 -1.08 28.11
N LEU A 12 3.81 -0.25 29.02
CA LEU A 12 3.00 0.93 28.67
C LEU A 12 3.82 1.94 27.87
N LEU A 13 5.03 2.28 28.35
CA LEU A 13 5.98 3.15 27.65
C LEU A 13 6.33 2.60 26.25
N TRP A 14 6.70 1.31 26.20
CA TRP A 14 7.00 0.63 24.94
C TRP A 14 5.82 0.68 23.96
N ALA A 15 4.60 0.43 24.42
CA ALA A 15 3.42 0.42 23.56
C ALA A 15 3.14 1.80 22.93
N ARG A 16 3.37 2.88 23.68
CA ARG A 16 3.26 4.24 23.15
C ARG A 16 4.36 4.55 22.13
N GLN A 17 5.61 4.30 22.50
CA GLN A 17 6.77 4.57 21.64
C GLN A 17 6.68 3.79 20.33
N GLU A 18 6.35 2.50 20.39
CA GLU A 18 6.20 1.63 19.24
C GLU A 18 5.01 2.04 18.34
N SER A 19 3.98 2.63 18.96
CA SER A 19 2.84 3.18 18.22
C SER A 19 3.11 4.60 17.67
N GLY A 20 4.22 5.24 18.03
CA GLY A 20 4.62 6.57 17.53
C GLY A 20 3.83 7.74 18.10
N PHE A 21 3.09 7.56 19.19
CA PHE A 21 2.31 8.66 19.77
C PHE A 21 3.13 9.51 20.76
N PRO A 22 3.13 10.85 20.60
CA PRO A 22 3.66 11.75 21.62
C PRO A 22 2.76 11.76 22.86
N LEU A 23 3.34 12.05 24.03
CA LEU A 23 2.63 12.07 25.32
C LEU A 23 1.40 12.98 25.29
N GLU A 24 1.51 14.13 24.66
CA GLU A 24 0.45 15.14 24.57
C GLU A 24 -0.79 14.61 23.82
N LYS A 25 -0.58 13.83 22.77
CA LYS A 25 -1.68 13.24 21.98
C LYS A 25 -2.42 12.17 22.79
N VAL A 26 -1.68 11.38 23.58
CA VAL A 26 -2.25 10.38 24.51
C VAL A 26 -3.03 11.06 25.63
N ALA A 27 -2.45 12.08 26.26
CA ALA A 27 -3.08 12.85 27.33
C ALA A 27 -4.38 13.52 26.85
N HIS A 28 -4.36 14.14 25.67
CA HIS A 28 -5.56 14.70 25.05
C HIS A 28 -6.63 13.64 24.80
N ARG A 29 -6.25 12.47 24.30
CA ARG A 29 -7.19 11.35 24.01
C ARG A 29 -7.90 10.87 25.28
N LEU A 30 -7.18 10.81 26.40
CA LEU A 30 -7.71 10.33 27.69
C LEU A 30 -8.29 11.43 28.57
N HIS A 31 -8.30 12.68 28.09
CA HIS A 31 -8.74 13.85 28.87
C HIS A 31 -8.01 14.00 30.21
N VAL A 32 -6.69 13.78 30.21
CA VAL A 32 -5.82 13.94 31.38
C VAL A 32 -4.65 14.88 31.07
N LYS A 33 -3.93 15.30 32.10
CA LYS A 33 -2.68 16.08 31.93
C LYS A 33 -1.55 15.19 31.40
N THR A 34 -0.62 15.75 30.67
CA THR A 34 0.55 15.04 30.09
C THR A 34 1.40 14.39 31.19
N GLU A 35 1.60 15.10 32.32
CA GLU A 35 2.36 14.60 33.49
C GLU A 35 1.70 13.35 34.09
N ARG A 36 0.39 13.20 33.92
CA ARG A 36 -0.34 12.03 34.40
C ARG A 36 0.00 10.78 33.58
N VAL A 37 0.09 10.92 32.25
CA VAL A 37 0.52 9.80 31.39
C VAL A 37 1.97 9.45 31.66
N ALA A 38 2.85 10.45 31.79
CA ALA A 38 4.24 10.25 32.16
C ALA A 38 4.40 9.51 33.50
N SER A 39 3.62 9.88 34.53
CA SER A 39 3.66 9.21 35.83
C SER A 39 3.28 7.71 35.73
N TRP A 40 2.36 7.35 34.86
CA TRP A 40 2.01 5.93 34.64
C TRP A 40 3.16 5.15 33.98
N GLU A 41 3.85 5.78 33.01
CA GLU A 41 5.00 5.17 32.31
C GLU A 41 6.25 5.05 33.20
N HIS A 42 6.38 5.86 34.27
CA HIS A 42 7.43 5.76 35.28
C HIS A 42 7.04 4.90 36.47
N GLY A 43 5.81 4.38 36.53
CA GLY A 43 5.34 3.55 37.65
C GLY A 43 4.92 4.34 38.88
N GLU A 44 4.86 5.67 38.81
CA GLU A 44 4.47 6.58 39.91
C GLU A 44 2.94 6.71 40.07
N GLY A 45 2.19 6.10 39.16
CA GLY A 45 0.73 6.09 39.15
C GLY A 45 0.18 4.90 38.40
N ILE A 46 -1.13 4.66 38.55
CA ILE A 46 -1.84 3.56 37.90
C ILE A 46 -3.06 4.13 37.19
N PRO A 47 -3.24 3.88 35.88
CA PRO A 47 -4.46 4.24 35.16
C PRO A 47 -5.64 3.39 35.66
N THR A 48 -6.85 3.89 35.49
CA THR A 48 -8.05 3.10 35.74
C THR A 48 -8.24 2.02 34.67
N LEU A 49 -9.03 0.99 34.97
CA LEU A 49 -9.37 -0.06 34.00
C LEU A 49 -9.87 0.51 32.68
N ARG A 50 -10.79 1.50 32.74
CA ARG A 50 -11.32 2.18 31.55
C ARG A 50 -10.23 2.90 30.76
N GLN A 51 -9.34 3.64 31.44
CA GLN A 51 -8.22 4.31 30.78
C GLN A 51 -7.26 3.31 30.12
N THR A 52 -7.01 2.16 30.76
CA THR A 52 -6.19 1.10 30.16
C THR A 52 -6.86 0.49 28.90
N GLN A 53 -8.17 0.28 28.94
CA GLN A 53 -8.91 -0.17 27.77
C GLN A 53 -8.86 0.85 26.63
N GLU A 54 -9.01 2.15 26.96
CA GLU A 54 -8.89 3.23 25.99
C GLU A 54 -7.47 3.32 25.40
N LEU A 55 -6.42 3.13 26.22
CA LEU A 55 -5.02 3.03 25.76
C LEU A 55 -4.79 1.83 24.84
N ALA A 56 -5.32 0.66 25.20
CA ALA A 56 -5.24 -0.54 24.38
C ALA A 56 -5.85 -0.32 22.98
N GLN A 57 -7.03 0.28 22.94
CA GLN A 57 -7.69 0.64 21.69
C GLN A 57 -6.92 1.71 20.92
N PHE A 58 -6.42 2.73 21.59
CA PHE A 58 -5.71 3.84 20.97
C PHE A 58 -4.36 3.42 20.37
N TYR A 59 -3.62 2.54 21.07
CA TYR A 59 -2.37 1.97 20.56
C TYR A 59 -2.59 0.78 19.62
N HIS A 60 -3.83 0.37 19.40
CA HIS A 60 -4.18 -0.82 18.63
C HIS A 60 -3.43 -2.06 19.12
N ARG A 61 -3.50 -2.30 20.43
CA ARG A 61 -2.86 -3.44 21.10
C ARG A 61 -3.88 -4.24 21.91
N PRO A 62 -3.68 -5.56 22.07
CA PRO A 62 -4.52 -6.35 22.95
C PRO A 62 -4.44 -5.81 24.41
N PHE A 63 -5.58 -5.77 25.09
CA PHE A 63 -5.63 -5.32 26.48
C PHE A 63 -4.72 -6.15 27.39
N SER A 64 -4.63 -7.47 27.17
CA SER A 64 -3.78 -8.40 27.94
C SER A 64 -2.29 -8.08 27.84
N LEU A 65 -1.86 -7.37 26.79
CA LEU A 65 -0.46 -7.00 26.61
C LEU A 65 0.11 -6.19 27.79
N PHE A 66 -0.69 -5.28 28.36
CA PHE A 66 -0.23 -4.37 29.41
C PHE A 66 0.06 -5.04 30.75
N PHE A 67 -0.27 -6.33 30.87
CA PHE A 67 -0.02 -7.17 32.06
C PHE A 67 1.17 -8.11 31.85
N GLN A 68 1.83 -8.05 30.71
CA GLN A 68 3.02 -8.88 30.46
C GLN A 68 4.20 -8.42 31.34
N PRO A 69 5.07 -9.34 31.76
CA PRO A 69 6.22 -9.01 32.63
C PRO A 69 7.26 -8.14 31.92
N GLU A 70 7.35 -8.20 30.60
CA GLU A 70 8.27 -7.43 29.77
C GLU A 70 7.64 -7.08 28.42
N PRO A 71 8.13 -6.02 27.73
CA PRO A 71 7.70 -5.71 26.38
C PRO A 71 8.00 -6.84 25.39
N PRO A 72 7.13 -7.08 24.40
CA PRO A 72 7.41 -8.07 23.36
C PRO A 72 8.69 -7.76 22.59
N LYS A 73 9.50 -8.76 22.32
CA LYS A 73 10.71 -8.65 21.51
C LYS A 73 10.32 -8.73 20.02
N LEU A 74 9.84 -7.62 19.47
CA LEU A 74 9.50 -7.52 18.05
C LEU A 74 10.68 -6.97 17.26
N ALA A 75 10.84 -7.44 16.03
CA ALA A 75 11.75 -6.80 15.10
C ALA A 75 11.30 -5.34 14.83
N PRO A 76 12.20 -4.37 14.69
CA PRO A 76 11.83 -3.02 14.30
C PRO A 76 11.06 -3.02 12.97
N LEU A 77 10.01 -2.21 12.85
CA LEU A 77 9.23 -2.11 11.62
C LEU A 77 10.10 -1.81 10.39
N ALA A 78 11.15 -1.00 10.57
CA ALA A 78 12.12 -0.68 9.52
C ALA A 78 12.88 -1.90 8.96
N ALA A 79 12.84 -3.05 9.62
CA ALA A 79 13.38 -4.31 9.11
C ALA A 79 12.45 -5.00 8.09
N GLU A 80 11.27 -4.47 7.84
CA GLU A 80 10.26 -5.11 7.01
C GLU A 80 9.98 -4.37 5.71
N TYR A 81 10.01 -3.04 5.72
CA TYR A 81 9.71 -2.21 4.55
C TYR A 81 10.95 -1.60 3.91
N ARG A 82 10.84 -1.24 2.61
CA ARG A 82 11.86 -0.49 1.90
C ARG A 82 11.95 0.95 2.42
N ARG A 83 13.07 1.61 2.20
CA ARG A 83 13.19 3.05 2.46
C ARG A 83 12.09 3.82 1.72
N LEU A 84 11.40 4.71 2.43
CA LEU A 84 10.28 5.49 1.89
C LEU A 84 10.74 6.92 1.57
N PRO A 85 10.31 7.51 0.43
CA PRO A 85 10.62 8.88 0.09
C PRO A 85 10.15 9.87 1.16
N GLY A 86 11.07 10.71 1.67
CA GLY A 86 10.73 11.76 2.65
C GLY A 86 10.39 11.28 4.06
N VAL A 87 10.47 9.96 4.34
CA VAL A 87 10.27 9.39 5.68
C VAL A 87 11.62 9.08 6.31
N VAL A 88 11.85 9.60 7.51
CA VAL A 88 13.01 9.26 8.33
C VAL A 88 12.66 8.04 9.17
N VAL A 89 13.55 7.04 9.15
CA VAL A 89 13.38 5.80 9.93
C VAL A 89 13.29 6.13 11.41
N GLY A 90 12.20 5.69 12.04
CA GLY A 90 11.90 5.98 13.45
C GLY A 90 11.00 7.20 13.67
N GLU A 91 10.74 7.99 12.63
CA GLU A 91 9.87 9.19 12.67
C GLU A 91 8.56 8.99 11.89
N GLU A 92 8.23 7.74 11.53
CA GLU A 92 6.97 7.42 10.86
C GLU A 92 5.77 7.89 11.70
N SER A 93 4.74 8.42 11.05
CA SER A 93 3.50 8.77 11.74
C SER A 93 2.86 7.55 12.41
N PRO A 94 2.09 7.74 13.49
CA PRO A 94 1.36 6.65 14.13
C PRO A 94 0.47 5.89 13.15
N GLU A 95 -0.12 6.59 12.20
CA GLU A 95 -0.97 6.04 11.15
C GLU A 95 -0.17 5.13 10.18
N LEU A 96 1.05 5.55 9.81
CA LEU A 96 1.95 4.75 8.97
C LEU A 96 2.46 3.52 9.72
N ARG A 97 2.88 3.67 10.99
CA ARG A 97 3.30 2.54 11.83
C ARG A 97 2.18 1.50 12.00
N LEU A 98 0.95 1.97 12.19
CA LEU A 98 -0.21 1.08 12.24
C LEU A 98 -0.43 0.35 10.93
N ALA A 99 -0.34 1.05 9.80
CA ALA A 99 -0.50 0.46 8.47
C ALA A 99 0.57 -0.62 8.19
N LEU A 100 1.83 -0.32 8.44
CA LEU A 100 2.96 -1.27 8.31
C LEU A 100 2.71 -2.52 9.15
N ARG A 101 2.38 -2.36 10.43
CA ARG A 101 2.10 -3.47 11.34
C ARG A 101 0.91 -4.32 10.89
N GLN A 102 -0.19 -3.69 10.46
CA GLN A 102 -1.36 -4.42 9.98
C GLN A 102 -1.06 -5.24 8.72
N MET A 103 -0.27 -4.71 7.80
CA MET A 103 0.14 -5.45 6.61
C MET A 103 1.08 -6.60 6.94
N SER A 104 2.02 -6.39 7.88
CA SER A 104 2.90 -7.45 8.37
C SER A 104 2.11 -8.59 9.02
N ILE A 105 1.15 -8.27 9.89
CA ILE A 105 0.26 -9.27 10.51
C ILE A 105 -0.52 -10.03 9.44
N ARG A 106 -1.16 -9.35 8.48
CA ARG A 106 -1.90 -10.04 7.41
C ARG A 106 -1.03 -10.94 6.55
N ARG A 107 0.23 -10.55 6.33
CA ARG A 107 1.18 -11.39 5.63
C ARG A 107 1.48 -12.67 6.42
N GLU A 108 1.75 -12.57 7.71
CA GLU A 108 1.97 -13.74 8.57
C GLU A 108 0.72 -14.63 8.64
N GLU A 109 -0.46 -14.04 8.77
CA GLU A 109 -1.73 -14.80 8.70
C GLU A 109 -1.91 -15.50 7.36
N ALA A 110 -1.59 -14.85 6.23
CA ALA A 110 -1.64 -15.51 4.93
C ALA A 110 -0.69 -16.73 4.86
N MET A 111 0.53 -16.60 5.37
CA MET A 111 1.49 -17.70 5.40
C MET A 111 0.99 -18.87 6.26
N ASN A 112 0.45 -18.57 7.44
CA ASN A 112 -0.11 -19.57 8.34
C ASN A 112 -1.31 -20.30 7.70
N LEU A 113 -2.22 -19.55 7.04
CA LEU A 113 -3.38 -20.13 6.37
C LEU A 113 -3.00 -21.04 5.21
N VAL A 114 -2.01 -20.67 4.40
CA VAL A 114 -1.48 -21.52 3.32
C VAL A 114 -0.91 -22.83 3.89
N ASP A 115 -0.16 -22.77 5.00
CA ASP A 115 0.38 -23.93 5.68
C ASP A 115 -0.74 -24.82 6.26
N GLU A 116 -1.73 -24.27 6.94
CA GLU A 116 -2.90 -24.97 7.50
C GLU A 116 -3.76 -25.65 6.43
N LEU A 117 -3.86 -25.06 5.23
CA LEU A 117 -4.54 -25.65 4.08
C LEU A 117 -3.69 -26.74 3.37
N GLY A 118 -2.42 -26.85 3.70
CA GLY A 118 -1.48 -27.76 3.04
C GLY A 118 -1.10 -27.32 1.63
N GLU A 119 -1.24 -26.03 1.34
CA GLU A 119 -0.91 -25.45 0.05
C GLU A 119 0.56 -25.00 -0.03
N SER A 120 1.05 -24.79 -1.24
CA SER A 120 2.39 -24.23 -1.46
C SER A 120 2.32 -22.72 -1.60
N LEU A 121 3.18 -21.99 -0.88
CA LEU A 121 3.33 -20.56 -1.06
C LEU A 121 3.73 -20.22 -2.51
N PRO A 122 3.07 -19.28 -3.16
CA PRO A 122 3.47 -18.82 -4.48
C PRO A 122 4.88 -18.22 -4.40
N LYS A 123 5.74 -18.58 -5.36
CA LYS A 123 7.11 -18.07 -5.41
C LYS A 123 7.18 -16.86 -6.32
N PHE A 124 7.55 -15.73 -5.75
CA PHE A 124 7.89 -14.55 -6.54
C PHE A 124 9.27 -14.72 -7.19
N ASN A 125 9.30 -14.84 -8.52
CA ASN A 125 10.52 -15.18 -9.27
C ASN A 125 11.03 -14.02 -10.15
N LEU A 126 10.39 -12.87 -10.14
CA LEU A 126 10.81 -11.72 -10.93
C LEU A 126 11.94 -10.96 -10.25
N LYS A 127 12.96 -10.59 -11.05
CA LYS A 127 14.10 -9.81 -10.60
C LYS A 127 14.33 -8.64 -11.55
N ALA A 128 14.89 -7.56 -11.02
CA ALA A 128 15.40 -6.43 -11.79
C ALA A 128 16.73 -6.00 -11.23
N HIS A 129 17.59 -5.45 -12.11
CA HIS A 129 18.90 -4.92 -11.74
C HIS A 129 19.04 -3.48 -12.27
N LEU A 130 19.64 -2.61 -11.49
CA LEU A 130 19.80 -1.18 -11.81
C LEU A 130 20.62 -0.91 -13.07
N VAL A 131 21.38 -1.90 -13.53
CA VAL A 131 22.17 -1.84 -14.78
C VAL A 131 21.35 -2.17 -16.03
N GLU A 132 20.14 -2.73 -15.87
CA GLU A 132 19.27 -3.06 -17.00
C GLU A 132 18.58 -1.81 -17.54
N GLU A 133 18.30 -1.81 -18.85
CA GLU A 133 17.54 -0.72 -19.48
C GLU A 133 16.07 -0.77 -19.04
N PRO A 134 15.50 0.36 -18.57
CA PRO A 134 14.10 0.41 -18.10
C PRO A 134 13.07 -0.13 -19.09
N VAL A 135 13.28 0.09 -20.39
CA VAL A 135 12.38 -0.39 -21.46
C VAL A 135 12.38 -1.92 -21.50
N VAL A 136 13.54 -2.55 -21.39
CA VAL A 136 13.68 -4.02 -21.44
C VAL A 136 12.95 -4.67 -20.27
N ILE A 137 13.10 -4.10 -19.06
CA ILE A 137 12.38 -4.58 -17.89
C ILE A 137 10.87 -4.40 -18.06
N ALA A 138 10.46 -3.24 -18.57
CA ALA A 138 9.03 -2.95 -18.79
C ALA A 138 8.38 -3.93 -19.77
N ASP A 139 9.03 -4.25 -20.88
CA ASP A 139 8.55 -5.21 -21.86
C ASP A 139 8.48 -6.63 -21.28
N ARG A 140 9.52 -7.04 -20.53
CA ARG A 140 9.54 -8.32 -19.82
C ARG A 140 8.38 -8.40 -18.81
N LEU A 141 8.17 -7.34 -18.01
CA LEU A 141 7.13 -7.30 -17.01
C LEU A 141 5.73 -7.36 -17.62
N ARG A 142 5.47 -6.61 -18.70
CA ARG A 142 4.18 -6.68 -19.40
C ARG A 142 3.85 -8.09 -19.91
N LYS A 143 4.84 -8.80 -20.48
CA LYS A 143 4.68 -10.20 -20.92
C LYS A 143 4.30 -11.12 -19.76
N VAL A 144 4.96 -10.98 -18.61
CA VAL A 144 4.67 -11.80 -17.43
C VAL A 144 3.32 -11.47 -16.83
N LEU A 145 2.93 -10.19 -16.79
CA LEU A 145 1.61 -9.74 -16.34
C LEU A 145 0.48 -10.09 -17.32
N LYS A 146 0.83 -10.56 -18.53
CA LYS A 146 -0.13 -10.91 -19.61
C LYS A 146 -1.11 -9.77 -19.95
N ILE A 147 -0.65 -8.51 -19.85
CA ILE A 147 -1.47 -7.35 -20.17
C ILE A 147 -1.01 -6.77 -21.51
N GLU A 148 -1.70 -7.18 -22.57
CA GLU A 148 -1.51 -6.62 -23.90
C GLU A 148 -1.99 -5.17 -23.98
N LEU A 149 -1.45 -4.40 -24.92
CA LEU A 149 -1.87 -3.00 -25.11
C LEU A 149 -3.35 -2.89 -25.47
N SER A 150 -3.85 -3.81 -26.28
CA SER A 150 -5.25 -3.93 -26.67
C SER A 150 -6.16 -4.15 -25.45
N THR A 151 -5.78 -5.05 -24.56
CA THR A 151 -6.48 -5.28 -23.28
C THR A 151 -6.52 -4.00 -22.45
N GLN A 152 -5.38 -3.36 -22.24
CA GLN A 152 -5.29 -2.14 -21.45
C GLN A 152 -6.16 -0.99 -22.01
N THR A 153 -6.07 -0.73 -23.31
CA THR A 153 -6.84 0.35 -23.95
C THR A 153 -8.33 0.01 -24.10
N GLY A 154 -8.67 -1.27 -24.09
CA GLY A 154 -10.05 -1.78 -24.10
C GLY A 154 -10.76 -1.66 -22.76
N TRP A 155 -10.07 -1.49 -21.64
CA TRP A 155 -10.74 -1.25 -20.36
C TRP A 155 -11.64 -0.02 -20.42
N ARG A 156 -12.82 -0.12 -19.80
CA ARG A 156 -13.83 0.93 -19.82
C ARG A 156 -13.34 2.25 -19.23
N ASP A 157 -12.64 2.16 -18.09
CA ASP A 157 -12.20 3.29 -17.30
C ASP A 157 -10.94 2.95 -16.46
N GLU A 158 -10.41 3.94 -15.75
CA GLU A 158 -9.24 3.79 -14.89
C GLU A 158 -9.48 2.84 -13.71
N TRP A 159 -10.73 2.63 -13.26
CA TRP A 159 -11.04 1.68 -12.18
C TRP A 159 -10.95 0.24 -12.67
N GLN A 160 -11.44 -0.05 -13.86
CA GLN A 160 -11.25 -1.37 -14.45
C GLN A 160 -9.76 -1.65 -14.70
N ALA A 161 -9.00 -0.64 -15.16
CA ALA A 161 -7.56 -0.74 -15.29
C ALA A 161 -6.86 -1.04 -13.94
N TRP A 162 -7.23 -0.32 -12.88
CA TRP A 162 -6.72 -0.58 -11.53
C TRP A 162 -6.95 -2.02 -11.08
N HIS A 163 -8.16 -2.53 -11.27
CA HIS A 163 -8.48 -3.91 -10.91
C HIS A 163 -7.72 -4.92 -11.78
N GLY A 164 -7.56 -4.65 -13.07
CA GLY A 164 -6.78 -5.50 -13.97
C GLY A 164 -5.31 -5.56 -13.61
N TRP A 165 -4.66 -4.40 -13.39
CA TRP A 165 -3.27 -4.33 -12.95
C TRP A 165 -3.06 -5.01 -11.59
N ARG A 166 -3.98 -4.77 -10.64
CA ARG A 166 -3.90 -5.39 -9.32
C ARG A 166 -4.01 -6.91 -9.40
N ALA A 167 -4.98 -7.43 -10.11
CA ALA A 167 -5.16 -8.87 -10.28
C ALA A 167 -3.92 -9.53 -10.92
N ALA A 168 -3.33 -8.90 -11.95
CA ALA A 168 -2.13 -9.40 -12.59
C ALA A 168 -0.91 -9.42 -11.64
N VAL A 169 -0.74 -8.39 -10.80
CA VAL A 169 0.32 -8.35 -9.79
C VAL A 169 0.08 -9.40 -8.70
N GLU A 170 -1.14 -9.56 -8.24
CA GLU A 170 -1.51 -10.57 -7.23
C GLU A 170 -1.23 -12.00 -7.73
N GLN A 171 -1.41 -12.28 -9.03
CA GLN A 171 -1.06 -13.58 -9.64
C GLN A 171 0.44 -13.91 -9.62
N LEU A 172 1.31 -12.92 -9.41
CA LEU A 172 2.74 -13.14 -9.23
C LEU A 172 3.14 -13.62 -7.82
N GLY A 173 2.19 -13.81 -6.93
CA GLY A 173 2.45 -14.14 -5.53
C GLY A 173 2.80 -12.92 -4.69
N VAL A 174 2.25 -11.76 -5.02
CA VAL A 174 2.38 -10.53 -4.23
C VAL A 174 1.04 -10.22 -3.56
N LEU A 175 1.04 -10.01 -2.25
CA LEU A 175 -0.15 -9.52 -1.55
C LEU A 175 -0.30 -8.01 -1.79
N VAL A 176 -1.48 -7.58 -2.25
CA VAL A 176 -1.75 -6.16 -2.47
C VAL A 176 -2.83 -5.69 -1.52
N PHE A 177 -2.45 -4.88 -0.52
CA PHE A 177 -3.36 -4.31 0.47
C PHE A 177 -3.61 -2.82 0.23
N GLN A 178 -4.73 -2.31 0.72
CA GLN A 178 -4.93 -0.88 0.86
C GLN A 178 -4.92 -0.49 2.33
N PHE A 179 -4.09 0.49 2.69
CA PHE A 179 -4.02 1.02 4.04
C PHE A 179 -4.76 2.35 4.16
N LEU A 180 -5.23 2.66 5.37
CA LEU A 180 -6.13 3.76 5.67
C LEU A 180 -5.40 4.84 6.51
N LYS A 181 -5.99 6.04 6.52
CA LYS A 181 -5.65 7.16 7.43
C LYS A 181 -4.31 7.85 7.20
N VAL A 182 -3.31 7.22 6.60
CA VAL A 182 -2.00 7.83 6.33
C VAL A 182 -2.13 9.03 5.40
N ASN A 183 -1.34 10.09 5.62
CA ASN A 183 -1.34 11.25 4.74
C ASN A 183 -0.71 10.88 3.38
N LEU A 184 -1.31 11.36 2.28
CA LEU A 184 -0.75 11.15 0.93
C LEU A 184 0.62 11.83 0.72
N ASN A 185 0.89 12.91 1.46
CA ASN A 185 2.19 13.58 1.40
C ASN A 185 3.28 12.79 2.12
N GLU A 186 2.93 11.91 3.05
CA GLU A 186 3.86 11.02 3.72
C GLU A 186 4.21 9.85 2.83
N VAL A 187 3.20 9.10 2.34
CA VAL A 187 3.41 7.96 1.47
C VAL A 187 2.16 7.62 0.64
N ARG A 188 2.35 7.31 -0.65
CA ARG A 188 1.28 6.86 -1.57
C ARG A 188 1.22 5.34 -1.69
N GLY A 189 2.38 4.69 -1.68
CA GLY A 189 2.56 3.25 -1.68
C GLY A 189 3.76 2.86 -0.84
N LEU A 190 3.83 1.60 -0.49
CA LEU A 190 4.97 1.02 0.23
C LEU A 190 5.08 -0.47 -0.07
N SER A 191 6.28 -1.01 0.10
CA SER A 191 6.56 -2.44 -0.08
C SER A 191 7.17 -3.04 1.17
N LEU A 192 6.66 -4.21 1.60
CA LEU A 192 7.33 -5.07 2.57
C LEU A 192 8.19 -6.06 1.80
N LEU A 193 9.52 -5.97 1.98
CA LEU A 193 10.53 -6.73 1.23
C LEU A 193 10.84 -8.08 1.91
N ARG A 194 9.78 -8.83 2.26
CA ARG A 194 9.89 -10.14 2.91
C ARG A 194 9.45 -11.25 1.96
N PHE A 195 10.38 -12.11 1.56
CA PHE A 195 10.10 -13.27 0.73
C PHE A 195 9.83 -14.52 1.58
N PRO A 196 9.06 -15.51 1.08
CA PRO A 196 8.59 -15.67 -0.31
C PRO A 196 7.37 -14.83 -0.70
N LEU A 197 6.60 -14.28 0.23
CA LEU A 197 5.33 -13.57 0.00
C LEU A 197 5.50 -12.06 0.26
N PRO A 198 6.00 -11.27 -0.72
CA PRO A 198 6.13 -9.83 -0.57
C PRO A 198 4.77 -9.15 -0.56
N VAL A 199 4.73 -7.95 0.04
CA VAL A 199 3.48 -7.17 0.18
C VAL A 199 3.66 -5.81 -0.45
N ILE A 200 2.65 -5.35 -1.18
CA ILE A 200 2.52 -3.97 -1.64
C ILE A 200 1.30 -3.35 -0.95
N GLY A 201 1.52 -2.21 -0.30
CA GLY A 201 0.47 -1.40 0.29
C GLY A 201 0.18 -0.17 -0.56
N ILE A 202 -1.10 0.12 -0.82
CA ILE A 202 -1.56 1.31 -1.55
C ILE A 202 -2.39 2.19 -0.62
N ASN A 203 -2.10 3.48 -0.58
CA ASN A 203 -2.83 4.42 0.25
C ASN A 203 -4.26 4.59 -0.28
N SER A 204 -5.25 4.29 0.55
CA SER A 204 -6.67 4.38 0.17
C SER A 204 -7.16 5.83 -0.03
N LYS A 205 -6.43 6.83 0.50
CA LYS A 205 -6.73 8.24 0.26
C LYS A 205 -6.41 8.67 -1.18
N GLU A 206 -5.60 7.90 -1.93
CA GLU A 206 -5.47 8.11 -3.37
C GLU A 206 -6.80 7.75 -4.06
N LYS A 207 -7.49 8.77 -4.52
CA LYS A 207 -8.83 8.64 -5.12
C LYS A 207 -8.80 8.40 -6.63
N VAL A 208 -7.67 8.68 -7.27
CA VAL A 208 -7.50 8.54 -8.71
C VAL A 208 -7.00 7.13 -9.03
N ALA A 209 -7.81 6.33 -9.68
CA ALA A 209 -7.51 4.93 -9.95
C ALA A 209 -6.24 4.76 -10.81
N GLY A 210 -6.04 5.62 -11.81
CA GLY A 210 -4.82 5.61 -12.61
C GLY A 210 -3.55 5.96 -11.83
N SER A 211 -3.66 6.73 -10.74
CA SER A 211 -2.54 6.96 -9.81
C SER A 211 -2.25 5.72 -8.97
N LYS A 212 -3.29 4.99 -8.53
CA LYS A 212 -3.10 3.71 -7.82
C LYS A 212 -2.39 2.69 -8.68
N SER A 213 -2.76 2.58 -9.97
CA SER A 213 -2.10 1.70 -10.93
C SER A 213 -0.62 2.05 -11.09
N TYR A 214 -0.30 3.35 -11.18
CA TYR A 214 1.08 3.81 -11.26
C TYR A 214 1.87 3.43 -9.98
N THR A 215 1.32 3.74 -8.81
CA THR A 215 1.95 3.41 -7.52
C THR A 215 2.15 1.90 -7.38
N LEU A 216 1.17 1.08 -7.77
CA LEU A 216 1.27 -0.38 -7.70
C LEU A 216 2.44 -0.92 -8.53
N ILE A 217 2.56 -0.47 -9.79
CA ILE A 217 3.66 -0.91 -10.66
C ILE A 217 5.00 -0.38 -10.15
N HIS A 218 5.06 0.86 -9.67
CA HIS A 218 6.25 1.43 -9.06
C HIS A 218 6.73 0.60 -7.85
N GLU A 219 5.83 0.25 -6.93
CA GLU A 219 6.17 -0.61 -5.78
C GLU A 219 6.56 -2.03 -6.21
N LEU A 220 5.98 -2.56 -7.28
CA LEU A 220 6.38 -3.86 -7.82
C LEU A 220 7.83 -3.85 -8.32
N ILE A 221 8.31 -2.74 -8.91
CA ILE A 221 9.71 -2.62 -9.33
C ILE A 221 10.64 -2.69 -8.12
N HIS A 222 10.31 -2.04 -7.00
CA HIS A 222 11.09 -2.16 -5.76
C HIS A 222 11.14 -3.61 -5.25
N VAL A 223 10.03 -4.33 -5.29
CA VAL A 223 10.02 -5.77 -4.96
C VAL A 223 10.92 -6.57 -5.90
N MET A 224 10.92 -6.26 -7.22
CA MET A 224 11.81 -6.91 -8.18
C MET A 224 13.29 -6.58 -7.94
N LEU A 225 13.61 -5.34 -7.59
CA LEU A 225 14.98 -4.92 -7.23
C LEU A 225 15.44 -5.64 -5.96
N ALA A 226 14.61 -5.75 -4.94
CA ALA A 226 14.92 -6.48 -3.72
C ALA A 226 15.13 -7.98 -3.99
N ALA A 227 14.33 -8.60 -4.85
CA ALA A 227 14.53 -9.99 -5.29
C ALA A 227 15.81 -10.17 -6.11
N GLY A 228 16.29 -9.11 -6.75
CA GLY A 228 17.59 -9.03 -7.44
C GLY A 228 18.76 -8.66 -6.53
N HIS A 229 18.55 -8.49 -5.23
CA HIS A 229 19.54 -8.00 -4.25
C HIS A 229 20.07 -6.59 -4.54
N GLU A 230 19.27 -5.78 -5.22
CA GLU A 230 19.58 -4.37 -5.54
C GLU A 230 18.89 -3.39 -4.58
N GLU A 231 18.05 -3.87 -3.70
CA GLU A 231 17.36 -3.05 -2.69
C GLU A 231 17.24 -3.81 -1.36
N GLU A 232 17.36 -3.06 -0.27
CA GLU A 232 17.31 -3.57 1.10
C GLU A 232 16.18 -2.90 1.88
N THR A 233 15.84 -3.50 3.03
CA THR A 233 14.90 -2.89 3.96
C THR A 233 15.44 -1.59 4.54
N ALA A 234 14.57 -0.69 4.99
CA ALA A 234 14.93 0.63 5.49
C ALA A 234 15.99 0.61 6.60
N LEU A 235 15.97 -0.42 7.46
CA LEU A 235 16.97 -0.61 8.52
C LEU A 235 18.37 -0.95 7.97
N LYS A 236 18.44 -1.64 6.84
CA LYS A 236 19.71 -2.09 6.24
C LYS A 236 20.21 -1.16 5.13
N GLU A 237 19.36 -0.29 4.62
CA GLU A 237 19.69 0.60 3.50
C GLU A 237 20.82 1.56 3.87
N LYS A 238 21.93 1.49 3.11
CA LYS A 238 23.16 2.27 3.35
C LYS A 238 23.45 3.30 2.27
N ARG A 239 22.65 3.34 1.19
CA ARG A 239 22.88 4.29 0.10
C ARG A 239 22.71 5.73 0.58
N SER A 240 23.56 6.61 0.05
CA SER A 240 23.37 8.06 0.20
C SER A 240 22.02 8.49 -0.41
N ASN A 241 21.51 9.65 -0.01
CA ASN A 241 20.25 10.19 -0.56
C ASN A 241 20.31 10.27 -2.10
N LYS A 242 21.43 10.72 -2.68
CA LYS A 242 21.62 10.82 -4.14
C LYS A 242 21.57 9.45 -4.85
N GLN A 243 22.17 8.44 -4.27
CA GLN A 243 22.15 7.07 -4.82
C GLN A 243 20.74 6.49 -4.72
N TRP A 244 20.07 6.74 -3.59
CA TRP A 244 18.70 6.29 -3.37
C TRP A 244 17.71 6.99 -4.32
N GLU A 245 17.86 8.31 -4.56
CA GLU A 245 17.11 9.03 -5.60
C GLU A 245 17.28 8.40 -6.99
N GLY A 246 18.45 7.85 -7.28
CA GLY A 246 18.71 7.09 -8.50
C GLY A 246 17.88 5.83 -8.61
N VAL A 247 17.67 5.09 -7.51
CA VAL A 247 16.80 3.91 -7.43
C VAL A 247 15.34 4.30 -7.66
N GLU A 248 14.88 5.36 -7.01
CA GLU A 248 13.53 5.88 -7.19
C GLU A 248 13.28 6.30 -8.65
N HIS A 249 14.24 7.03 -9.23
CA HIS A 249 14.13 7.45 -10.64
C HIS A 249 14.11 6.26 -11.61
N PHE A 250 14.88 5.22 -11.33
CA PHE A 250 14.84 3.98 -12.10
C PHE A 250 13.47 3.31 -12.01
N ALA A 251 12.91 3.17 -10.79
CA ALA A 251 11.58 2.59 -10.58
C ALA A 251 10.47 3.41 -11.27
N GLU A 252 10.54 4.76 -11.20
CA GLU A 252 9.66 5.66 -11.93
C GLU A 252 9.72 5.43 -13.45
N ASN A 253 10.94 5.31 -14.01
CA ASN A 253 11.12 5.10 -15.44
C ASN A 253 10.54 3.76 -15.88
N VAL A 254 10.85 2.67 -15.20
CA VAL A 254 10.31 1.34 -15.53
C VAL A 254 8.79 1.35 -15.44
N ALA A 255 8.21 1.84 -14.32
CA ALA A 255 6.77 1.91 -14.13
C ALA A 255 6.07 2.70 -15.25
N SER A 256 6.66 3.83 -15.66
CA SER A 256 6.11 4.66 -16.71
C SER A 256 6.11 3.94 -18.09
N HIS A 257 7.14 3.14 -18.40
CA HIS A 257 7.24 2.34 -19.60
C HIS A 257 6.29 1.13 -19.58
N VAL A 258 6.11 0.50 -18.42
CA VAL A 258 5.12 -0.58 -18.26
C VAL A 258 3.71 -0.07 -18.58
N LEU A 259 3.33 1.07 -18.02
CA LEU A 259 1.98 1.62 -18.22
C LEU A 259 1.77 2.25 -19.60
N VAL A 260 2.82 2.77 -20.21
CA VAL A 260 2.75 3.37 -21.56
C VAL A 260 3.99 2.96 -22.36
N PRO A 261 3.94 1.84 -23.10
CA PRO A 261 5.05 1.38 -23.94
C PRO A 261 5.49 2.44 -24.96
N GLU A 262 6.80 2.52 -25.21
CA GLU A 262 7.37 3.56 -26.08
C GLU A 262 6.75 3.58 -27.48
N PRO A 263 6.57 2.44 -28.21
CA PRO A 263 5.97 2.47 -29.52
C PRO A 263 4.52 2.99 -29.51
N ALA A 264 3.76 2.66 -28.46
CA ALA A 264 2.39 3.13 -28.30
C ALA A 264 2.32 4.63 -28.00
N LEU A 265 3.26 5.15 -27.19
CA LEU A 265 3.38 6.57 -26.93
C LEU A 265 3.71 7.33 -28.21
N GLN A 266 4.72 6.88 -28.97
CA GLN A 266 5.11 7.49 -30.24
C GLN A 266 3.95 7.53 -31.24
N THR A 267 3.21 6.44 -31.37
CA THR A 267 1.99 6.39 -32.22
C THR A 267 0.92 7.38 -31.72
N ALA A 268 0.76 7.54 -30.42
CA ALA A 268 -0.26 8.43 -29.87
C ALA A 268 0.10 9.92 -30.00
N ILE A 269 1.39 10.25 -29.93
CA ILE A 269 1.91 11.63 -30.04
C ILE A 269 2.08 12.04 -31.51
N GLY A 270 2.36 11.08 -32.40
CA GLY A 270 2.64 11.34 -33.80
C GLY A 270 3.91 12.19 -34.01
N GLN A 271 3.85 13.12 -34.98
CA GLN A 271 4.99 13.99 -35.34
C GLN A 271 5.10 15.25 -34.45
N ARG A 272 4.62 15.21 -33.19
CA ARG A 272 4.68 16.37 -32.30
C ARG A 272 6.14 16.80 -32.06
N GLN A 273 6.42 18.08 -32.27
CA GLN A 273 7.70 18.66 -31.93
C GLN A 273 7.91 18.72 -30.41
N LYS A 274 9.11 18.32 -29.93
CA LYS A 274 9.44 18.34 -28.49
C LYS A 274 9.48 19.73 -27.86
N SER A 275 9.63 20.79 -28.67
CA SER A 275 9.66 22.18 -28.23
C SER A 275 8.30 22.75 -27.86
N ILE A 276 7.20 22.13 -28.26
CA ILE A 276 5.86 22.62 -28.01
C ILE A 276 5.44 22.24 -26.57
N PRO A 277 5.09 23.22 -25.71
CA PRO A 277 4.61 22.93 -24.36
C PRO A 277 3.36 22.06 -24.36
N TRP A 278 3.21 21.22 -23.34
CA TRP A 278 2.06 20.35 -23.17
C TRP A 278 0.95 21.06 -22.39
N GLU A 279 -0.23 21.14 -23.00
CA GLU A 279 -1.42 21.65 -22.33
C GLU A 279 -2.07 20.56 -21.44
N ILE A 280 -2.81 20.99 -20.41
CA ILE A 280 -3.49 20.06 -19.49
C ILE A 280 -4.41 19.09 -20.24
N GLN A 281 -5.18 19.59 -21.20
CA GLN A 281 -6.16 18.78 -21.93
C GLN A 281 -5.50 17.74 -22.84
N GLU A 282 -4.36 18.05 -23.43
CA GLU A 282 -3.59 17.11 -24.26
C GLU A 282 -3.07 15.93 -23.41
N VAL A 283 -2.46 16.23 -22.26
CA VAL A 283 -1.98 15.20 -21.32
C VAL A 283 -3.14 14.36 -20.79
N ARG A 284 -4.29 14.98 -20.48
CA ARG A 284 -5.50 14.26 -20.06
C ARG A 284 -6.02 13.31 -21.14
N SER A 285 -6.04 13.74 -22.40
CA SER A 285 -6.49 12.93 -23.52
C SER A 285 -5.60 11.70 -23.73
N LEU A 286 -4.27 11.89 -23.67
CA LEU A 286 -3.32 10.78 -23.70
C LEU A 286 -3.49 9.84 -22.50
N ALA A 287 -3.59 10.38 -21.29
CA ALA A 287 -3.80 9.60 -20.06
C ALA A 287 -5.06 8.73 -20.16
N LYS A 288 -6.16 9.30 -20.63
CA LYS A 288 -7.43 8.57 -20.84
C LYS A 288 -7.28 7.41 -21.81
N ARG A 289 -6.51 7.58 -22.91
CA ARG A 289 -6.26 6.51 -23.89
C ARG A 289 -5.57 5.31 -23.24
N PHE A 290 -4.61 5.53 -22.35
CA PHE A 290 -3.86 4.48 -21.68
C PHE A 290 -4.42 4.08 -20.30
N ARG A 291 -5.56 4.64 -19.89
CA ARG A 291 -6.23 4.35 -18.62
C ARG A 291 -5.33 4.61 -17.41
N ILE A 292 -4.55 5.69 -17.45
CA ILE A 292 -3.68 6.13 -16.36
C ILE A 292 -4.03 7.57 -15.96
N SER A 293 -3.47 8.01 -14.81
CA SER A 293 -3.68 9.39 -14.38
C SER A 293 -2.89 10.39 -15.23
N PRO A 294 -3.38 11.65 -15.36
CA PRO A 294 -2.65 12.70 -16.08
C PRO A 294 -1.25 12.94 -15.51
N LEU A 295 -1.06 12.79 -14.19
CA LEU A 295 0.26 12.93 -13.56
C LEU A 295 1.21 11.80 -13.99
N ALA A 296 0.72 10.56 -14.04
CA ALA A 296 1.50 9.43 -14.56
C ALA A 296 1.88 9.62 -16.03
N MET A 297 0.97 10.16 -16.85
CA MET A 297 1.27 10.51 -18.24
C MET A 297 2.34 11.61 -18.36
N ALA A 298 2.25 12.67 -17.55
CA ALA A 298 3.27 13.72 -17.50
C ALA A 298 4.65 13.15 -17.10
N THR A 299 4.71 12.26 -16.13
CA THR A 299 5.94 11.54 -15.75
C THR A 299 6.47 10.73 -16.93
N ARG A 300 5.60 10.05 -17.67
CA ARG A 300 5.98 9.29 -18.88
C ARG A 300 6.54 10.18 -19.99
N LEU A 301 5.90 11.33 -20.25
CA LEU A 301 6.38 12.31 -21.23
C LEU A 301 7.75 12.89 -20.84
N ARG A 302 8.00 13.07 -19.53
CA ARG A 302 9.31 13.46 -19.03
C ARG A 302 10.35 12.35 -19.27
N ALA A 303 10.03 11.12 -18.93
CA ALA A 303 10.92 9.96 -19.11
C ALA A 303 11.33 9.77 -20.59
N SER A 304 10.42 10.07 -21.54
CA SER A 304 10.71 10.00 -22.99
C SER A 304 11.31 11.29 -23.58
N GLY A 305 11.64 12.27 -22.74
CA GLY A 305 12.24 13.53 -23.19
C GLY A 305 11.31 14.47 -23.95
N TYR A 306 9.98 14.28 -23.87
CA TYR A 306 8.96 15.21 -24.39
C TYR A 306 8.64 16.35 -23.42
N MET A 307 9.08 16.22 -22.16
CA MET A 307 9.09 17.29 -21.15
C MET A 307 10.46 17.30 -20.46
N ASN A 308 11.09 18.46 -20.33
CA ASN A 308 12.22 18.61 -19.43
C ASN A 308 11.71 18.80 -17.97
N TRP A 309 12.60 18.80 -17.00
CA TRP A 309 12.23 18.90 -15.57
C TRP A 309 11.47 20.19 -15.27
N SER A 310 11.88 21.34 -15.80
CA SER A 310 11.22 22.62 -15.59
C SER A 310 9.79 22.63 -16.16
N ALA A 311 9.61 22.12 -17.39
CA ALA A 311 8.30 22.01 -18.03
C ALA A 311 7.37 21.05 -17.23
N TYR A 312 7.91 19.93 -16.73
CA TYR A 312 7.15 19.00 -15.89
C TYR A 312 6.70 19.65 -14.58
N GLN A 313 7.58 20.35 -13.88
CA GLN A 313 7.21 21.05 -12.64
C GLN A 313 6.17 22.15 -12.88
N SER A 314 6.35 22.96 -13.94
CA SER A 314 5.35 23.97 -14.33
C SER A 314 4.00 23.34 -14.63
N TRP A 315 3.98 22.24 -15.41
CA TRP A 315 2.75 21.52 -15.74
C TRP A 315 2.11 20.92 -14.48
N LYS A 316 2.88 20.30 -13.60
CA LYS A 316 2.40 19.73 -12.34
C LYS A 316 1.74 20.78 -11.46
N ASN A 317 2.34 21.97 -11.30
CA ASN A 317 1.77 23.05 -10.54
C ASN A 317 0.42 23.53 -11.13
N LYS A 318 0.35 23.68 -12.46
CA LYS A 318 -0.90 24.01 -13.17
C LYS A 318 -1.96 22.91 -12.97
N TRP A 319 -1.56 21.64 -13.00
CA TRP A 319 -2.45 20.50 -12.78
C TRP A 319 -3.00 20.47 -11.35
N GLU A 320 -2.16 20.69 -10.34
CA GLU A 320 -2.58 20.76 -8.94
C GLU A 320 -3.54 21.95 -8.70
N ALA A 321 -3.29 23.09 -9.32
CA ALA A 321 -4.22 24.22 -9.29
C ALA A 321 -5.55 23.87 -9.96
N HIS A 322 -5.52 23.22 -11.13
CA HIS A 322 -6.71 22.75 -11.83
C HIS A 322 -7.53 21.76 -10.98
N LEU A 323 -6.89 20.82 -10.29
CA LEU A 323 -7.60 19.88 -9.41
C LEU A 323 -8.40 20.55 -8.30
N LYS A 324 -7.91 21.69 -7.78
CA LYS A 324 -8.61 22.46 -6.75
C LYS A 324 -9.89 23.14 -7.27
N THR A 325 -10.00 23.36 -8.60
CA THR A 325 -11.20 23.96 -9.23
C THR A 325 -12.26 22.92 -9.59
N LEU A 326 -11.91 21.62 -9.55
CA LEU A 326 -12.87 20.58 -9.88
C LEU A 326 -13.81 20.31 -8.70
N PRO A 327 -15.12 20.09 -8.95
CA PRO A 327 -16.03 19.69 -7.90
C PRO A 327 -15.55 18.38 -7.26
N GLN A 328 -15.57 18.34 -5.93
CA GLN A 328 -15.26 17.11 -5.22
C GLN A 328 -16.32 16.05 -5.58
N GLN A 329 -15.89 15.02 -6.31
CA GLN A 329 -16.77 13.88 -6.57
C GLN A 329 -17.04 13.17 -5.23
N SER A 330 -18.30 13.13 -4.83
CA SER A 330 -18.75 12.22 -3.77
C SER A 330 -18.50 10.79 -4.26
N GLY A 331 -17.64 10.06 -3.56
CA GLY A 331 -17.41 8.65 -3.86
C GLY A 331 -18.72 7.87 -3.73
N GLY A 332 -18.97 6.92 -4.63
CA GLY A 332 -20.08 5.99 -4.52
C GLY A 332 -20.04 5.24 -3.18
N PHE A 333 -21.19 4.78 -2.72
CA PHE A 333 -21.32 4.04 -1.46
C PHE A 333 -20.87 2.59 -1.72
N ALA A 334 -19.62 2.28 -1.43
CA ALA A 334 -19.14 0.90 -1.49
C ALA A 334 -19.69 0.11 -0.31
N SER A 335 -20.14 -1.12 -0.57
CA SER A 335 -20.65 -2.02 0.47
C SER A 335 -19.56 -2.47 1.45
N PRO A 336 -19.89 -3.02 2.62
CA PRO A 336 -18.92 -3.61 3.53
C PRO A 336 -18.06 -4.69 2.86
N ALA A 337 -18.65 -5.53 2.04
CA ALA A 337 -17.97 -6.58 1.28
C ALA A 337 -16.98 -6.00 0.27
N GLU A 338 -17.40 -5.03 -0.54
CA GLU A 338 -16.53 -4.34 -1.49
C GLU A 338 -15.36 -3.64 -0.79
N LYS A 339 -15.61 -2.99 0.36
CA LYS A 339 -14.55 -2.36 1.18
C LYS A 339 -13.56 -3.39 1.69
N ALA A 340 -14.01 -4.57 2.14
CA ALA A 340 -13.15 -5.65 2.61
C ALA A 340 -12.28 -6.19 1.47
N ILE A 341 -12.84 -6.47 0.29
CA ILE A 341 -12.08 -6.90 -0.91
C ILE A 341 -11.07 -5.83 -1.34
N ASN A 342 -11.50 -4.58 -1.40
CA ASN A 342 -10.61 -3.49 -1.78
C ASN A 342 -9.43 -3.32 -0.82
N ARG A 343 -9.66 -3.48 0.49
CA ARG A 343 -8.63 -3.37 1.52
C ARG A 343 -7.66 -4.54 1.51
N ASN A 344 -8.19 -5.76 1.42
CA ASN A 344 -7.43 -6.98 1.70
C ASN A 344 -6.91 -7.69 0.43
N GLY A 345 -7.41 -7.36 -0.77
CA GLY A 345 -7.12 -8.10 -1.99
C GLY A 345 -7.96 -9.36 -2.13
N LYS A 346 -8.24 -9.72 -3.38
CA LYS A 346 -9.03 -10.93 -3.65
C LYS A 346 -8.33 -12.20 -3.16
N PRO A 347 -7.01 -12.43 -3.41
CA PRO A 347 -6.35 -13.64 -2.99
C PRO A 347 -6.37 -13.86 -1.48
N PHE A 348 -6.13 -12.80 -0.69
CA PHE A 348 -6.18 -12.93 0.77
C PHE A 348 -7.61 -13.19 1.27
N VAL A 349 -8.62 -12.54 0.67
CA VAL A 349 -10.03 -12.78 1.04
C VAL A 349 -10.44 -14.22 0.69
N GLN A 350 -10.04 -14.72 -0.48
CA GLN A 350 -10.30 -16.11 -0.90
C GLN A 350 -9.66 -17.12 0.04
N LEU A 351 -8.39 -16.90 0.39
CA LEU A 351 -7.64 -17.75 1.31
C LEU A 351 -8.31 -17.82 2.70
N VAL A 352 -8.77 -16.70 3.24
CA VAL A 352 -9.48 -16.66 4.52
C VAL A 352 -10.82 -17.39 4.44
N LEU A 353 -11.58 -17.24 3.35
CA LEU A 353 -12.85 -17.93 3.16
C LEU A 353 -12.66 -19.42 2.98
N GLU A 354 -11.64 -19.84 2.26
CA GLU A 354 -11.30 -21.26 2.06
C GLU A 354 -10.90 -21.93 3.37
N ALA A 355 -10.08 -21.26 4.19
CA ALA A 355 -9.72 -21.75 5.51
C ALA A 355 -10.94 -21.85 6.45
N LEU A 356 -11.88 -20.90 6.36
CA LEU A 356 -13.13 -20.94 7.10
C LEU A 356 -14.01 -22.11 6.65
N ASP A 357 -14.17 -22.29 5.34
CA ASP A 357 -15.03 -23.35 4.77
C ASP A 357 -14.45 -24.75 5.02
N SER A 358 -13.12 -24.85 5.10
CA SER A 358 -12.39 -26.06 5.47
C SER A 358 -12.27 -26.29 6.99
N ASN A 359 -12.96 -25.46 7.82
CA ASN A 359 -12.92 -25.51 9.28
C ASN A 359 -11.50 -25.41 9.89
N ARG A 360 -10.58 -24.75 9.21
CA ARG A 360 -9.22 -24.48 9.73
C ARG A 360 -9.20 -23.30 10.68
N ILE A 361 -10.09 -22.33 10.49
CA ILE A 361 -10.24 -21.17 11.35
C ILE A 361 -11.70 -20.99 11.78
N ALA A 362 -11.91 -20.32 12.91
CA ALA A 362 -13.26 -19.97 13.36
C ALA A 362 -13.78 -18.71 12.64
N SER A 363 -15.11 -18.54 12.62
CA SER A 363 -15.76 -17.35 12.03
C SER A 363 -15.31 -16.03 12.66
N VAL A 364 -14.95 -16.03 13.95
CA VAL A 364 -14.43 -14.86 14.66
C VAL A 364 -13.03 -14.50 14.13
N ASP A 365 -12.18 -15.47 13.82
CA ASP A 365 -10.86 -15.24 13.24
C ASP A 365 -10.97 -14.71 11.82
N ALA A 366 -11.83 -15.30 10.99
CA ALA A 366 -12.10 -14.82 9.64
C ALA A 366 -12.60 -13.37 9.64
N ALA A 367 -13.54 -13.03 10.55
CA ALA A 367 -14.05 -11.67 10.72
C ALA A 367 -12.95 -10.68 11.13
N ARG A 368 -12.04 -11.10 12.00
CA ARG A 368 -10.87 -10.32 12.44
C ARG A 368 -9.87 -10.11 11.31
N TYR A 369 -9.53 -11.15 10.54
CA TYR A 369 -8.56 -11.08 9.44
C TYR A 369 -9.02 -10.13 8.33
N LEU A 370 -10.31 -10.18 7.98
CA LEU A 370 -10.91 -9.36 6.94
C LEU A 370 -11.36 -7.98 7.41
N ASP A 371 -11.36 -7.74 8.74
CA ASP A 371 -11.91 -6.51 9.36
C ASP A 371 -13.34 -6.22 8.87
N ILE A 372 -14.22 -7.23 8.96
CA ILE A 372 -15.61 -7.20 8.52
C ILE A 372 -16.45 -8.04 9.50
N LYS A 373 -17.72 -7.64 9.71
CA LYS A 373 -18.63 -8.43 10.52
C LYS A 373 -19.09 -9.70 9.78
N PHE A 374 -19.31 -10.77 10.52
CA PHE A 374 -19.71 -12.05 9.96
C PHE A 374 -21.03 -11.97 9.17
N GLU A 375 -21.95 -11.11 9.54
CA GLU A 375 -23.21 -10.86 8.83
C GLU A 375 -23.05 -10.49 7.34
N HIS A 376 -21.87 -10.01 6.93
CA HIS A 376 -21.55 -9.62 5.54
C HIS A 376 -20.81 -10.71 4.75
N PHE A 377 -20.57 -11.89 5.30
CA PHE A 377 -19.78 -12.93 4.63
C PHE A 377 -20.48 -13.49 3.40
N GLU A 378 -21.80 -13.61 3.42
CA GLU A 378 -22.56 -14.07 2.25
C GLU A 378 -22.46 -13.05 1.10
N GLU A 379 -22.61 -11.76 1.39
CA GLU A 379 -22.41 -10.69 0.42
C GLU A 379 -20.97 -10.70 -0.12
N LEU A 380 -19.98 -11.00 0.74
CA LEU A 380 -18.58 -11.10 0.36
C LEU A 380 -18.34 -12.22 -0.65
N ARG A 381 -18.91 -13.42 -0.43
CA ARG A 381 -18.85 -14.56 -1.36
C ARG A 381 -19.47 -14.22 -2.71
N GLN A 382 -20.67 -13.63 -2.70
CA GLN A 382 -21.39 -13.23 -3.89
C GLN A 382 -20.58 -12.20 -4.70
N THR A 383 -20.01 -11.20 -4.03
CA THR A 383 -19.18 -10.16 -4.68
C THR A 383 -17.91 -10.74 -5.32
N LEU A 384 -17.29 -11.73 -4.69
CA LEU A 384 -16.13 -12.43 -5.26
C LEU A 384 -16.52 -13.23 -6.50
N ASN A 385 -17.62 -14.01 -6.46
CA ASN A 385 -18.08 -14.86 -7.56
C ASN A 385 -18.50 -14.04 -8.78
N VAL A 386 -19.23 -12.93 -8.60
CA VAL A 386 -19.59 -12.01 -9.70
C VAL A 386 -18.34 -11.43 -10.36
N SER A 387 -17.27 -11.21 -9.60
CA SER A 387 -16.02 -10.68 -10.14
C SER A 387 -15.17 -11.74 -10.86
N THR A 388 -15.30 -13.02 -10.51
CA THR A 388 -14.63 -14.14 -11.18
C THR A 388 -15.30 -14.43 -12.53
N SER A 389 -16.63 -14.50 -12.59
CA SER A 389 -17.38 -14.70 -13.84
C SER A 389 -17.17 -13.56 -14.87
N ARG A 390 -16.87 -12.34 -14.42
CA ARG A 390 -16.53 -11.24 -15.34
C ARG A 390 -15.13 -11.33 -15.93
N ASN A 391 -14.21 -12.02 -15.28
CA ASN A 391 -12.86 -12.23 -15.80
C ASN A 391 -12.81 -13.42 -16.79
N GLU A 392 -13.65 -14.46 -16.60
CA GLU A 392 -13.74 -15.62 -17.49
C GLU A 392 -14.40 -15.34 -18.84
N VAL A 393 -15.11 -14.24 -18.99
CA VAL A 393 -15.74 -13.82 -20.27
C VAL A 393 -14.76 -13.13 -21.21
N TYR A 394 -13.51 -12.90 -20.81
CA TYR A 394 -12.48 -12.21 -21.59
C TYR A 394 -11.22 -13.05 -21.86
N ASP A 395 -11.23 -14.38 -21.57
CA ASP A 395 -10.19 -15.32 -21.99
C ASP A 395 -10.54 -15.98 -23.35
#